data_63263698ad2fb4f77ed58517b749f34f
#
_entry.id   63263698ad2fb4f77ed58517b749f34f
#
_cell.length_a   1.000
_cell.length_b   1.000
_cell.length_c   1.000
_cell.angle_alpha   90.00
_cell.angle_beta   90.00
_cell.angle_gamma   90.00
#
_symmetry.space_group_name_H-M   'P 1'
#
loop_
_entity.id
_entity.type
_entity.pdbx_description
1 polymer ?
#
loop_
_entity_poly.entity_id
_entity_poly.type
_entity_poly.pdbx_seq_one_letter_code
_entity_poly.pdbx_strand_id
1 'polypeptide(L)'
;MEVRDALYIIFGYLLGSILFARLGGLIFKKTDITAESPDKNPGTMNAFTYGGFRCGVFTLCGDLLKGFLPVFLYRSGELPENPLMLSFVMAAPILGHILPFYDIKHGGKGIAATFGCFLGLLPHWTPLCVLAGIFIFFSCVVKINPNYYRTVATYILAAICTVWLEPNRYIVFGFLLIAASVLAKLFMSSEEKEHFEVKLAWKH
;
A
#
# COMPACT_ATOMS: atom_id res chain seq x y z
N MET A 1 -8.06 22.13 11.32
CA MET A 1 -8.39 20.69 11.37
C MET A 1 -9.67 20.54 12.16
N GLU A 2 -10.72 20.11 11.52
CA GLU A 2 -11.99 19.83 12.19
C GLU A 2 -11.91 18.51 12.98
N VAL A 3 -12.82 18.35 13.94
CA VAL A 3 -12.94 17.09 14.71
C VAL A 3 -13.14 15.89 13.76
N ARG A 4 -13.93 16.08 12.70
CA ARG A 4 -14.16 15.08 11.66
C ARG A 4 -12.87 14.63 10.98
N ASP A 5 -12.00 15.57 10.59
CA ASP A 5 -10.73 15.25 9.95
C ASP A 5 -9.87 14.36 10.85
N ALA A 6 -9.75 14.76 12.13
CA ALA A 6 -8.99 13.99 13.12
C ALA A 6 -9.56 12.57 13.29
N LEU A 7 -10.89 12.44 13.35
CA LEU A 7 -11.55 11.14 13.49
C LEU A 7 -11.24 10.22 12.30
N TYR A 8 -11.28 10.73 11.05
CA TYR A 8 -10.98 9.91 9.88
C TYR A 8 -9.49 9.56 9.76
N ILE A 9 -8.58 10.44 10.15
CA ILE A 9 -7.15 10.15 10.22
C ILE A 9 -6.89 9.04 11.25
N ILE A 10 -7.43 9.17 12.46
CA ILE A 10 -7.31 8.16 13.53
C ILE A 10 -7.95 6.85 13.09
N PHE A 11 -9.16 6.88 12.54
CA PHE A 11 -9.85 5.69 12.02
C PHE A 11 -9.01 5.00 10.94
N GLY A 12 -8.49 5.76 9.96
CA GLY A 12 -7.63 5.23 8.91
C GLY A 12 -6.37 4.57 9.46
N TYR A 13 -5.70 5.20 10.43
CA TYR A 13 -4.50 4.66 11.06
C TYR A 13 -4.79 3.37 11.85
N LEU A 14 -5.85 3.35 12.66
CA LEU A 14 -6.23 2.18 13.44
C LEU A 14 -6.65 1.01 12.55
N LEU A 15 -7.49 1.28 11.53
CA LEU A 15 -7.88 0.26 10.56
C LEU A 15 -6.68 -0.23 9.76
N GLY A 16 -5.80 0.67 9.34
CA GLY A 16 -4.53 0.38 8.69
C GLY A 16 -3.65 -0.56 9.51
N SER A 17 -3.65 -0.39 10.84
CA SER A 17 -2.84 -1.20 11.75
C SER A 17 -3.25 -2.68 11.82
N ILE A 18 -4.44 -3.04 11.31
CA ILE A 18 -4.84 -4.45 11.23
C ILE A 18 -3.98 -5.16 10.16
N LEU A 19 -3.13 -6.08 10.59
CA LEU A 19 -2.27 -6.87 9.72
C LEU A 19 -3.01 -8.15 9.28
N PHE A 20 -3.76 -8.06 8.18
CA PHE A 20 -4.60 -9.16 7.70
C PHE A 20 -3.81 -10.42 7.33
N ALA A 21 -2.53 -10.31 6.96
CA ALA A 21 -1.69 -11.47 6.69
C ALA A 21 -1.44 -12.30 7.97
N ARG A 22 -1.19 -11.66 9.12
CA ARG A 22 -1.07 -12.36 10.39
C ARG A 22 -2.39 -12.98 10.81
N LEU A 23 -3.47 -12.19 10.73
CA LEU A 23 -4.80 -12.67 11.05
C LEU A 23 -5.21 -13.84 10.16
N GLY A 24 -4.97 -13.76 8.85
CA GLY A 24 -5.22 -14.85 7.90
C GLY A 24 -4.37 -16.09 8.19
N GLY A 25 -3.10 -15.92 8.56
CA GLY A 25 -2.24 -17.01 9.02
C GLY A 25 -2.82 -17.75 10.22
N LEU A 26 -3.26 -17.01 11.23
CA LEU A 26 -3.89 -17.61 12.42
C LEU A 26 -5.22 -18.33 12.09
N ILE A 27 -6.06 -17.76 11.22
CA ILE A 27 -7.35 -18.36 10.84
C ILE A 27 -7.18 -19.62 9.99
N PHE A 28 -6.34 -19.57 8.95
CA PHE A 28 -6.27 -20.63 7.94
C PHE A 28 -5.15 -21.62 8.16
N LYS A 29 -4.07 -21.24 8.84
CA LYS A 29 -2.87 -22.07 9.08
C LYS A 29 -2.59 -22.33 10.54
N LYS A 30 -3.26 -21.62 11.46
CA LYS A 30 -3.01 -21.68 12.92
C LYS A 30 -1.59 -21.26 13.33
N THR A 31 -0.87 -20.55 12.44
CA THR A 31 0.48 -20.04 12.67
C THR A 31 0.62 -18.61 12.21
N ASP A 32 1.61 -17.87 12.72
CA ASP A 32 1.98 -16.58 12.15
C ASP A 32 2.87 -16.80 10.91
N ILE A 33 2.28 -16.63 9.71
CA ILE A 33 2.98 -16.82 8.44
C ILE A 33 4.17 -15.88 8.24
N THR A 34 4.23 -14.76 8.98
CA THR A 34 5.36 -13.83 8.90
C THR A 34 6.64 -14.45 9.48
N ALA A 35 6.52 -15.39 10.40
CA ALA A 35 7.67 -16.11 10.95
C ALA A 35 8.32 -17.04 9.91
N GLU A 36 7.54 -17.54 8.95
CA GLU A 36 7.98 -18.44 7.88
C GLU A 36 8.59 -17.70 6.68
N SER A 37 8.30 -16.40 6.53
CA SER A 37 8.80 -15.61 5.41
C SER A 37 10.19 -15.02 5.67
N PRO A 38 11.12 -15.04 4.70
CA PRO A 38 12.49 -14.53 4.87
C PRO A 38 12.55 -13.05 5.28
N ASP A 39 11.67 -12.22 4.71
CA ASP A 39 11.59 -10.78 4.99
C ASP A 39 10.65 -10.42 6.15
N LYS A 40 10.03 -11.43 6.79
CA LYS A 40 9.07 -11.27 7.89
C LYS A 40 7.97 -10.25 7.64
N ASN A 41 7.65 -9.98 6.38
CA ASN A 41 6.70 -8.96 5.97
C ASN A 41 5.26 -9.49 6.02
N PRO A 42 4.33 -8.86 6.79
CA PRO A 42 2.93 -9.25 6.86
C PRO A 42 2.13 -8.72 5.65
N GLY A 43 2.56 -9.09 4.44
CA GLY A 43 1.97 -8.63 3.19
C GLY A 43 1.26 -9.73 2.40
N THR A 44 0.45 -9.31 1.43
CA THR A 44 -0.36 -10.18 0.58
C THR A 44 0.45 -11.26 -0.14
N MET A 45 1.64 -10.91 -0.67
CA MET A 45 2.49 -11.89 -1.37
C MET A 45 2.88 -13.04 -0.45
N ASN A 46 3.37 -12.73 0.76
CA ASN A 46 3.73 -13.76 1.74
C ASN A 46 2.50 -14.56 2.21
N ALA A 47 1.34 -13.91 2.30
CA ALA A 47 0.09 -14.61 2.61
C ALA A 47 -0.28 -15.64 1.54
N PHE A 48 -0.07 -15.35 0.25
CA PHE A 48 -0.25 -16.35 -0.82
C PHE A 48 0.80 -17.45 -0.75
N THR A 49 2.07 -17.09 -0.57
CA THR A 49 3.20 -18.03 -0.63
C THR A 49 3.21 -18.99 0.55
N TYR A 50 3.10 -18.49 1.76
CA TYR A 50 3.22 -19.27 3.00
C TYR A 50 1.86 -19.64 3.61
N GLY A 51 0.84 -18.78 3.45
CA GLY A 51 -0.52 -18.99 3.96
C GLY A 51 -1.43 -19.77 3.01
N GLY A 52 -1.06 -19.84 1.72
CA GLY A 52 -1.85 -20.45 0.66
C GLY A 52 -2.97 -19.53 0.13
N PHE A 53 -3.71 -20.01 -0.88
CA PHE A 53 -4.65 -19.21 -1.65
C PHE A 53 -5.70 -18.49 -0.80
N ARG A 54 -6.37 -19.20 0.13
CA ARG A 54 -7.44 -18.62 0.97
C ARG A 54 -6.90 -17.51 1.87
N CYS A 55 -5.75 -17.72 2.47
CA CYS A 55 -5.07 -16.71 3.30
C CYS A 55 -4.67 -15.50 2.46
N GLY A 56 -4.11 -15.73 1.27
CA GLY A 56 -3.72 -14.67 0.35
C GLY A 56 -4.90 -13.80 -0.10
N VAL A 57 -6.03 -14.42 -0.49
CA VAL A 57 -7.25 -13.70 -0.88
C VAL A 57 -7.82 -12.90 0.30
N PHE A 58 -7.92 -13.51 1.47
CA PHE A 58 -8.39 -12.83 2.69
C PHE A 58 -7.52 -11.60 3.01
N THR A 59 -6.19 -11.77 2.94
CA THR A 59 -5.23 -10.67 3.17
C THR A 59 -5.38 -9.57 2.14
N LEU A 60 -5.45 -9.93 0.85
CA LEU A 60 -5.63 -8.96 -0.23
C LEU A 60 -6.90 -8.13 -0.05
N CYS A 61 -8.03 -8.79 0.18
CA CYS A 61 -9.30 -8.12 0.39
C CYS A 61 -9.27 -7.21 1.63
N GLY A 62 -8.71 -7.70 2.74
CA GLY A 62 -8.60 -6.92 3.96
C GLY A 62 -7.67 -5.70 3.80
N ASP A 63 -6.51 -5.89 3.15
CA ASP A 63 -5.57 -4.79 2.91
C ASP A 63 -6.12 -3.75 1.92
N LEU A 64 -6.87 -4.18 0.89
CA LEU A 64 -7.59 -3.26 0.00
C LEU A 64 -8.69 -2.50 0.76
N LEU A 65 -9.52 -3.19 1.53
CA LEU A 65 -10.63 -2.58 2.27
C LEU A 65 -10.15 -1.56 3.30
N LYS A 66 -9.08 -1.83 4.04
CA LYS A 66 -8.57 -0.89 5.04
C LYS A 66 -8.00 0.40 4.44
N GLY A 67 -7.49 0.34 3.20
CA GLY A 67 -7.11 1.52 2.44
C GLY A 67 -8.32 2.26 1.86
N PHE A 68 -9.28 1.50 1.33
CA PHE A 68 -10.47 2.02 0.66
C PHE A 68 -11.43 2.76 1.60
N LEU A 69 -11.83 2.11 2.69
CA LEU A 69 -12.92 2.59 3.54
C LEU A 69 -12.69 3.99 4.12
N PRO A 70 -11.54 4.33 4.72
CA PRO A 70 -11.34 5.66 5.29
C PRO A 70 -11.46 6.77 4.25
N VAL A 71 -10.88 6.56 3.08
CA VAL A 71 -10.86 7.55 1.99
C VAL A 71 -12.25 7.70 1.36
N PHE A 72 -12.90 6.57 1.07
CA PHE A 72 -14.23 6.56 0.49
C PHE A 72 -15.26 7.23 1.41
N LEU A 73 -15.29 6.86 2.69
CA LEU A 73 -16.23 7.43 3.66
C LEU A 73 -15.96 8.92 3.92
N TYR A 74 -14.69 9.32 3.98
CA TYR A 74 -14.33 10.73 4.14
C TYR A 74 -14.84 11.59 2.99
N ARG A 75 -14.74 11.10 1.76
CA ARG A 75 -15.20 11.81 0.55
C ARG A 75 -16.71 11.74 0.32
N SER A 76 -17.36 10.70 0.82
CA SER A 76 -18.83 10.54 0.70
C SER A 76 -19.62 11.46 1.63
N GLY A 77 -18.96 12.06 2.62
CA GLY A 77 -19.56 13.04 3.51
C GLY A 77 -19.48 14.47 2.97
N GLU A 78 -19.72 15.44 3.84
CA GLU A 78 -19.54 16.86 3.52
C GLU A 78 -18.10 17.12 3.07
N LEU A 79 -17.93 18.04 2.12
CA LEU A 79 -16.58 18.44 1.68
C LEU A 79 -15.83 19.07 2.87
N PRO A 80 -14.55 18.72 3.06
CA PRO A 80 -13.76 19.29 4.14
C PRO A 80 -13.52 20.78 3.89
N GLU A 81 -13.59 21.60 4.95
CA GLU A 81 -13.22 23.02 4.87
C GLU A 81 -11.75 23.17 4.42
N ASN A 82 -10.90 22.27 4.86
CA ASN A 82 -9.50 22.23 4.43
C ASN A 82 -9.21 20.98 3.59
N PRO A 83 -9.15 21.14 2.24
CA PRO A 83 -8.90 20.01 1.34
C PRO A 83 -7.56 19.30 1.56
N LEU A 84 -6.59 19.93 2.24
CA LEU A 84 -5.32 19.30 2.60
C LEU A 84 -5.51 18.08 3.51
N MET A 85 -6.60 18.05 4.29
CA MET A 85 -6.89 16.94 5.19
C MET A 85 -7.11 15.61 4.46
N LEU A 86 -7.61 15.66 3.22
CA LEU A 86 -7.71 14.47 2.36
C LEU A 86 -6.35 13.76 2.22
N SER A 87 -5.27 14.53 2.08
CA SER A 87 -3.91 13.96 1.93
C SER A 87 -3.50 13.14 3.15
N PHE A 88 -3.84 13.60 4.35
CA PHE A 88 -3.53 12.89 5.59
C PHE A 88 -4.46 11.68 5.79
N VAL A 89 -5.74 11.79 5.42
CA VAL A 89 -6.67 10.66 5.45
C VAL A 89 -6.21 9.56 4.48
N MET A 90 -5.68 9.92 3.32
CA MET A 90 -5.08 8.97 2.37
C MET A 90 -3.86 8.26 2.95
N ALA A 91 -2.96 8.99 3.61
CA ALA A 91 -1.73 8.44 4.15
C ALA A 91 -1.94 7.59 5.41
N ALA A 92 -2.96 7.90 6.21
CA ALA A 92 -3.19 7.29 7.52
C ALA A 92 -3.28 5.75 7.50
N PRO A 93 -4.07 5.09 6.65
CA PRO A 93 -4.16 3.62 6.63
C PRO A 93 -2.85 2.95 6.17
N ILE A 94 -2.06 3.61 5.32
CA ILE A 94 -0.77 3.11 4.88
C ILE A 94 0.25 3.23 6.03
N LEU A 95 0.26 4.35 6.73
CA LEU A 95 1.09 4.53 7.92
C LEU A 95 0.73 3.51 9.00
N GLY A 96 -0.56 3.26 9.24
CA GLY A 96 -1.00 2.22 10.17
C GLY A 96 -0.51 0.82 9.76
N HIS A 97 -0.53 0.50 8.46
CA HIS A 97 0.00 -0.78 7.97
C HIS A 97 1.52 -0.90 8.14
N ILE A 98 2.26 0.19 7.91
CA ILE A 98 3.73 0.23 8.00
C ILE A 98 4.19 0.24 9.47
N LEU A 99 3.49 1.00 10.32
CA LEU A 99 3.80 1.24 11.72
C LEU A 99 2.56 0.95 12.59
N PRO A 100 2.12 -0.32 12.67
CA PRO A 100 0.93 -0.66 13.45
C PRO A 100 1.14 -0.32 14.93
N PHE A 101 0.14 0.28 15.56
CA PHE A 101 0.27 0.86 16.91
C PHE A 101 0.69 -0.14 17.99
N TYR A 102 0.38 -1.42 17.80
CA TYR A 102 0.71 -2.51 18.73
C TYR A 102 2.04 -3.23 18.42
N ASP A 103 2.62 -3.01 17.22
CA ASP A 103 3.87 -3.65 16.79
C ASP A 103 4.59 -2.82 15.71
N ILE A 104 5.05 -1.65 16.10
CA ILE A 104 5.62 -0.62 15.20
C ILE A 104 6.77 -1.16 14.32
N LYS A 105 7.52 -2.15 14.82
CA LYS A 105 8.69 -2.69 14.10
C LYS A 105 8.32 -3.65 12.97
N HIS A 106 7.21 -4.35 13.09
CA HIS A 106 6.88 -5.49 12.23
C HIS A 106 5.65 -5.22 11.33
N GLY A 107 5.44 -4.00 10.92
CA GLY A 107 4.43 -3.66 9.92
C GLY A 107 4.83 -4.07 8.49
N GLY A 108 3.86 -4.09 7.59
CA GLY A 108 4.03 -4.42 6.18
C GLY A 108 4.51 -3.25 5.32
N LYS A 109 4.56 -3.45 3.99
CA LYS A 109 5.00 -2.43 3.01
C LYS A 109 3.89 -1.46 2.60
N GLY A 110 2.62 -1.81 2.80
CA GLY A 110 1.48 -0.95 2.50
C GLY A 110 1.02 -0.93 1.04
N ILE A 111 1.59 -1.78 0.17
CA ILE A 111 1.32 -1.73 -1.28
C ILE A 111 -0.16 -2.00 -1.58
N ALA A 112 -0.75 -3.08 -1.06
CA ALA A 112 -2.17 -3.38 -1.29
C ALA A 112 -3.10 -2.32 -0.67
N ALA A 113 -2.76 -1.81 0.52
CA ALA A 113 -3.49 -0.72 1.15
C ALA A 113 -3.45 0.58 0.31
N THR A 114 -2.34 0.85 -0.39
CA THR A 114 -2.23 1.98 -1.33
C THR A 114 -3.22 1.83 -2.50
N PHE A 115 -3.32 0.65 -3.09
CA PHE A 115 -4.32 0.39 -4.13
C PHE A 115 -5.75 0.58 -3.60
N GLY A 116 -6.02 0.11 -2.39
CA GLY A 116 -7.30 0.34 -1.72
C GLY A 116 -7.61 1.84 -1.53
N CYS A 117 -6.64 2.60 -1.04
CA CYS A 117 -6.75 4.05 -0.89
C CYS A 117 -7.15 4.72 -2.23
N PHE A 118 -6.49 4.36 -3.33
CA PHE A 118 -6.79 4.95 -4.65
C PHE A 118 -8.14 4.50 -5.21
N LEU A 119 -8.59 3.29 -4.91
CA LEU A 119 -9.98 2.89 -5.18
C LEU A 119 -10.99 3.78 -4.44
N GLY A 120 -10.69 4.19 -3.21
CA GLY A 120 -11.52 5.13 -2.44
C GLY A 120 -11.56 6.55 -3.01
N LEU A 121 -10.64 6.89 -3.92
CA LEU A 121 -10.61 8.21 -4.59
C LEU A 121 -11.54 8.29 -5.81
N LEU A 122 -12.13 7.18 -6.27
CA LEU A 122 -12.97 7.21 -7.46
C LEU A 122 -14.06 8.30 -7.38
N PRO A 123 -14.29 9.08 -8.45
CA PRO A 123 -13.87 8.86 -9.84
C PRO A 123 -12.49 9.43 -10.23
N HIS A 124 -11.61 9.82 -9.31
CA HIS A 124 -10.23 10.22 -9.65
C HIS A 124 -9.39 8.96 -9.95
N TRP A 125 -9.37 8.54 -11.22
CA TRP A 125 -8.68 7.32 -11.67
C TRP A 125 -7.18 7.45 -11.78
N THR A 126 -6.66 8.68 -11.93
CA THR A 126 -5.26 8.94 -12.26
C THR A 126 -4.25 8.21 -11.36
N PRO A 127 -4.28 8.35 -10.01
CA PRO A 127 -3.28 7.70 -9.18
C PRO A 127 -3.37 6.17 -9.22
N LEU A 128 -4.58 5.63 -9.34
CA LEU A 128 -4.80 4.18 -9.45
C LEU A 128 -4.22 3.64 -10.76
N CYS A 129 -4.58 4.27 -11.90
CA CYS A 129 -4.14 3.83 -13.23
C CYS A 129 -2.64 3.98 -13.40
N VAL A 130 -2.06 5.08 -12.92
CA VAL A 130 -0.62 5.33 -12.97
C VAL A 130 0.14 4.27 -12.18
N LEU A 131 -0.24 4.05 -10.92
CA LEU A 131 0.45 3.05 -10.08
C LEU A 131 0.30 1.64 -10.64
N ALA A 132 -0.93 1.24 -11.01
CA ALA A 132 -1.21 -0.09 -11.56
C ALA A 132 -0.50 -0.31 -12.90
N GLY A 133 -0.57 0.66 -13.81
CA GLY A 133 0.05 0.56 -15.14
C GLY A 133 1.57 0.39 -15.04
N ILE A 134 2.24 1.20 -14.23
CA ILE A 134 3.69 1.12 -14.03
C ILE A 134 4.06 -0.19 -13.33
N PHE A 135 3.27 -0.63 -12.33
CA PHE A 135 3.54 -1.88 -11.61
C PHE A 135 3.42 -3.10 -12.54
N ILE A 136 2.39 -3.13 -13.40
CA ILE A 136 2.19 -4.17 -14.42
C ILE A 136 3.32 -4.10 -15.46
N PHE A 137 3.69 -2.91 -15.92
CA PHE A 137 4.78 -2.72 -16.87
C PHE A 137 6.10 -3.31 -16.34
N PHE A 138 6.50 -2.99 -15.09
CA PHE A 138 7.71 -3.53 -14.48
C PHE A 138 7.59 -4.98 -14.00
N SER A 139 6.39 -5.55 -14.01
CA SER A 139 6.18 -6.96 -13.68
C SER A 139 6.14 -7.86 -14.93
N CYS A 140 5.59 -7.35 -16.03
CA CYS A 140 5.26 -8.17 -17.21
C CYS A 140 6.11 -7.83 -18.44
N VAL A 141 6.45 -6.54 -18.65
CA VAL A 141 7.15 -6.07 -19.86
C VAL A 141 8.65 -5.93 -19.59
N VAL A 142 9.00 -5.09 -18.63
CA VAL A 142 10.38 -4.91 -18.17
C VAL A 142 10.49 -5.54 -16.80
N LYS A 143 10.75 -6.84 -16.77
CA LYS A 143 10.78 -7.61 -15.51
C LYS A 143 11.96 -7.18 -14.64
N ILE A 144 11.69 -6.40 -13.60
CA ILE A 144 12.69 -5.99 -12.61
C ILE A 144 12.65 -6.96 -11.43
N ASN A 145 13.78 -7.59 -11.13
CA ASN A 145 13.96 -8.48 -9.97
C ASN A 145 15.14 -8.00 -9.11
N PRO A 146 15.13 -8.25 -7.81
CA PRO A 146 14.00 -8.74 -6.99
C PRO A 146 12.87 -7.71 -6.86
N ASN A 147 11.77 -8.10 -6.22
CA ASN A 147 10.57 -7.27 -6.01
C ASN A 147 10.87 -5.92 -5.34
N TYR A 148 11.90 -5.85 -4.53
CA TYR A 148 12.40 -4.62 -3.92
C TYR A 148 12.61 -3.50 -4.97
N TYR A 149 13.46 -3.75 -5.96
CA TYR A 149 13.78 -2.74 -6.98
C TYR A 149 12.59 -2.41 -7.88
N ARG A 150 11.77 -3.42 -8.19
CA ARG A 150 10.52 -3.21 -8.93
C ARG A 150 9.60 -2.24 -8.19
N THR A 151 9.40 -2.44 -6.90
CA THR A 151 8.52 -1.59 -6.10
C THR A 151 9.09 -0.18 -5.95
N VAL A 152 10.40 -0.04 -5.71
CA VAL A 152 11.08 1.26 -5.64
C VAL A 152 10.92 2.03 -6.96
N ALA A 153 11.25 1.40 -8.09
CA ALA A 153 11.11 2.02 -9.41
C ALA A 153 9.67 2.42 -9.71
N THR A 154 8.70 1.56 -9.35
CA THR A 154 7.28 1.82 -9.54
C THR A 154 6.83 3.05 -8.76
N TYR A 155 7.14 3.14 -7.46
CA TYR A 155 6.67 4.25 -6.63
C TYR A 155 7.34 5.58 -7.02
N ILE A 156 8.62 5.57 -7.38
CA ILE A 156 9.31 6.78 -7.85
C ILE A 156 8.69 7.27 -9.16
N LEU A 157 8.56 6.39 -10.16
CA LEU A 157 8.01 6.77 -11.45
C LEU A 157 6.53 7.16 -11.34
N ALA A 158 5.75 6.44 -10.55
CA ALA A 158 4.34 6.76 -10.31
C ALA A 158 4.18 8.11 -9.59
N ALA A 159 5.05 8.46 -8.65
CA ALA A 159 5.04 9.77 -8.00
C ALA A 159 5.29 10.89 -9.03
N ILE A 160 6.31 10.73 -9.89
CA ILE A 160 6.61 11.70 -10.96
C ILE A 160 5.40 11.84 -11.91
N CYS A 161 4.87 10.73 -12.41
CA CYS A 161 3.72 10.76 -13.33
C CYS A 161 2.47 11.38 -12.68
N THR A 162 2.21 11.08 -11.41
CA THR A 162 1.04 11.64 -10.70
C THR A 162 1.16 13.15 -10.51
N VAL A 163 2.35 13.68 -10.25
CA VAL A 163 2.59 15.14 -10.17
C VAL A 163 2.21 15.86 -11.47
N TRP A 164 2.43 15.21 -12.62
CA TRP A 164 2.14 15.80 -13.93
C TRP A 164 0.69 15.55 -14.41
N LEU A 165 0.12 14.40 -14.07
CA LEU A 165 -1.16 13.93 -14.64
C LEU A 165 -2.37 14.20 -13.75
N GLU A 166 -2.20 14.30 -12.42
CA GLU A 166 -3.30 14.52 -11.48
C GLU A 166 -3.48 16.02 -11.21
N PRO A 167 -4.62 16.62 -11.60
CA PRO A 167 -4.86 18.04 -11.40
C PRO A 167 -5.12 18.43 -9.95
N ASN A 168 -5.59 17.49 -9.11
CA ASN A 168 -5.87 17.76 -7.71
C ASN A 168 -4.60 17.67 -6.86
N ARG A 169 -4.08 18.84 -6.45
CA ARG A 169 -2.84 18.97 -5.68
C ARG A 169 -2.87 18.26 -4.32
N TYR A 170 -4.03 18.10 -3.72
CA TYR A 170 -4.17 17.41 -2.45
C TYR A 170 -4.08 15.88 -2.62
N ILE A 171 -4.60 15.34 -3.72
CA ILE A 171 -4.40 13.94 -4.10
C ILE A 171 -2.92 13.68 -4.41
N VAL A 172 -2.27 14.60 -5.16
CA VAL A 172 -0.82 14.53 -5.42
C VAL A 172 -0.04 14.51 -4.12
N PHE A 173 -0.31 15.44 -3.20
CA PHE A 173 0.39 15.50 -1.92
C PHE A 173 0.15 14.23 -1.07
N GLY A 174 -1.07 13.73 -1.03
CA GLY A 174 -1.39 12.46 -0.36
C GLY A 174 -0.63 11.28 -0.96
N PHE A 175 -0.51 11.21 -2.30
CA PHE A 175 0.31 10.18 -2.94
C PHE A 175 1.80 10.32 -2.61
N LEU A 176 2.34 11.53 -2.58
CA LEU A 176 3.74 11.76 -2.21
C LEU A 176 4.02 11.31 -0.76
N LEU A 177 3.11 11.58 0.18
CA LEU A 177 3.21 11.08 1.56
C LEU A 177 3.22 9.55 1.61
N ILE A 178 2.31 8.91 0.86
CA ILE A 178 2.24 7.45 0.73
C ILE A 178 3.54 6.91 0.13
N ALA A 179 3.99 7.46 -1.00
CA ALA A 179 5.21 7.02 -1.68
C ALA A 179 6.44 7.13 -0.77
N ALA A 180 6.59 8.26 -0.09
CA ALA A 180 7.68 8.46 0.87
C ALA A 180 7.64 7.41 2.00
N SER A 181 6.45 7.10 2.54
CA SER A 181 6.27 6.12 3.62
C SER A 181 6.61 4.70 3.14
N VAL A 182 6.13 4.31 1.95
CA VAL A 182 6.41 2.98 1.36
C VAL A 182 7.89 2.83 1.03
N LEU A 183 8.51 3.86 0.42
CA LEU A 183 9.94 3.85 0.11
C LEU A 183 10.78 3.78 1.38
N ALA A 184 10.47 4.57 2.40
CA ALA A 184 11.16 4.50 3.69
C ALA A 184 11.08 3.08 4.29
N LYS A 185 9.89 2.45 4.28
CA LYS A 185 9.74 1.07 4.75
C LYS A 185 10.55 0.07 3.94
N LEU A 186 10.59 0.23 2.61
CA LEU A 186 11.40 -0.63 1.74
C LEU A 186 12.89 -0.50 2.05
N PHE A 187 13.41 0.71 2.22
CA PHE A 187 14.83 0.93 2.57
C PHE A 187 15.20 0.27 3.91
N MET A 188 14.26 0.25 4.86
CA MET A 188 14.45 -0.38 6.18
C MET A 188 14.17 -1.89 6.19
N SER A 189 13.61 -2.46 5.10
CA SER A 189 13.25 -3.87 5.04
C SER A 189 14.46 -4.76 4.85
N SER A 190 14.36 -5.99 5.37
CA SER A 190 15.32 -7.09 5.16
C SER A 190 15.05 -7.88 3.88
N GLU A 191 14.26 -7.32 2.96
CA GLU A 191 13.98 -7.94 1.66
C GLU A 191 15.27 -8.12 0.86
N GLU A 192 15.31 -9.19 0.07
CA GLU A 192 16.45 -9.48 -0.82
C GLU A 192 16.73 -8.29 -1.75
N LYS A 193 17.98 -7.84 -1.73
CA LYS A 193 18.49 -6.73 -2.56
C LYS A 193 19.65 -7.19 -3.45
N GLU A 194 20.05 -8.46 -3.32
CA GLU A 194 21.11 -9.06 -4.14
C GLU A 194 20.54 -9.49 -5.49
N HIS A 195 21.41 -9.68 -6.47
CA HIS A 195 21.06 -10.16 -7.81
C HIS A 195 20.07 -9.28 -8.58
N PHE A 196 20.34 -7.95 -8.60
CA PHE A 196 19.57 -7.06 -9.47
C PHE A 196 19.61 -7.50 -10.91
N GLU A 197 18.43 -7.75 -11.48
CA GLU A 197 18.28 -8.24 -12.86
C GLU A 197 17.12 -7.51 -13.54
N VAL A 198 17.35 -7.10 -14.79
CA VAL A 198 16.32 -6.53 -15.65
C VAL A 198 16.21 -7.40 -16.90
N LYS A 199 15.06 -8.01 -17.10
CA LYS A 199 14.75 -8.82 -18.29
C LYS A 199 13.62 -8.20 -19.10
N LEU A 200 13.76 -8.17 -20.40
CA LEU A 200 12.67 -7.84 -21.30
C LEU A 200 11.84 -9.11 -21.59
N ALA A 201 10.51 -8.99 -21.58
CA ALA A 201 9.61 -10.14 -21.72
C ALA A 201 9.83 -10.96 -23.02
N TRP A 202 10.39 -10.34 -24.06
CA TRP A 202 10.63 -10.94 -25.40
C TRP A 202 12.09 -11.30 -25.68
N LYS A 203 13.01 -11.08 -24.74
CA LYS A 203 14.40 -11.58 -24.85
C LYS A 203 14.52 -12.84 -24.00
N HIS A 204 14.59 -13.97 -24.66
CA HIS A 204 14.97 -15.26 -24.08
C HIS A 204 16.47 -15.34 -23.89
#